data_92a68bfef2fc471643c45f8e92c27d7e
#
_entry.id   92a68bfef2fc471643c45f8e92c27d7e
#
_cell.length_a   1.000
_cell.length_b   1.000
_cell.length_c   1.000
_cell.angle_alpha   90.00
_cell.angle_beta   90.00
_cell.angle_gamma   90.00
#
_symmetry.space_group_name_H-M   'P 1'
#
loop_
_entity.id
_entity.type
_entity.pdbx_description
1 polymer ?
#
loop_
_entity_poly.entity_id
_entity_poly.type
_entity_poly.pdbx_seq_one_letter_code
_entity_poly.pdbx_strand_id
1 'polypeptide(L)'
;SYVATYPKFTAEEIAKATFGMVYVALMMSFIFQTRISNDGAYTVWLIFISAWGCDTCAYLVGRAIGKHKMTPVLSPKKSIEGAVGGIIGSALIGALYGTIFKTNLTEFSNPAVFCAIIGACGGFISMFGDLSASAIKRQYQIKDYGNLIPGHGGIMDRFDSIIFTAPLIYILVTLLQRIA
;
A
#
# COMPACT_ATOMS: atom_id res chain seq x y z
N SER A 1 0.40 29.02 -9.08
CA SER A 1 -0.95 28.96 -9.67
C SER A 1 -0.85 29.14 -11.18
N TYR A 2 -1.79 28.57 -11.95
CA TYR A 2 -1.81 28.62 -13.43
C TYR A 2 -1.65 30.04 -13.98
N VAL A 3 -2.38 30.97 -13.41
CA VAL A 3 -2.38 32.39 -13.82
C VAL A 3 -0.98 33.01 -13.74
N ALA A 4 -0.21 32.71 -12.70
CA ALA A 4 1.13 33.25 -12.51
C ALA A 4 2.18 32.65 -13.45
N THR A 5 1.90 31.51 -14.07
CA THR A 5 2.83 30.78 -14.93
C THR A 5 2.44 30.76 -16.41
N TYR A 6 1.29 31.36 -16.74
CA TYR A 6 0.81 31.48 -18.13
C TYR A 6 1.73 32.39 -18.97
N PRO A 7 2.07 32.04 -20.23
CA PRO A 7 1.70 30.83 -20.97
C PRO A 7 2.74 29.70 -20.88
N LYS A 8 3.65 29.72 -19.91
CA LYS A 8 4.77 28.78 -19.80
C LYS A 8 4.33 27.34 -19.61
N PHE A 9 3.23 27.14 -18.84
CA PHE A 9 2.65 25.82 -18.61
C PHE A 9 1.20 25.76 -19.08
N THR A 10 0.81 24.61 -19.63
CA THR A 10 -0.57 24.34 -20.04
C THR A 10 -1.46 23.97 -18.84
N ALA A 11 -2.77 24.16 -18.98
CA ALA A 11 -3.73 23.73 -17.96
C ALA A 11 -3.63 22.21 -17.68
N GLU A 12 -3.35 21.41 -18.72
CA GLU A 12 -3.16 19.96 -18.61
C GLU A 12 -1.94 19.59 -17.75
N GLU A 13 -0.81 20.26 -17.95
CA GLU A 13 0.40 20.03 -17.13
C GLU A 13 0.18 20.37 -15.67
N ILE A 14 -0.53 21.46 -15.40
CA ILE A 14 -0.87 21.84 -14.03
C ILE A 14 -1.86 20.86 -13.41
N ALA A 15 -2.85 20.39 -14.16
CA ALA A 15 -3.78 19.37 -13.67
C ALA A 15 -3.04 18.07 -13.32
N LYS A 16 -2.10 17.63 -14.17
CA LYS A 16 -1.25 16.44 -13.89
C LYS A 16 -0.39 16.63 -12.64
N ALA A 17 0.22 17.80 -12.48
CA ALA A 17 1.03 18.11 -11.30
C ALA A 17 0.18 18.14 -10.02
N THR A 18 -1.00 18.75 -10.08
CA THR A 18 -1.95 18.81 -8.97
C THR A 18 -2.45 17.41 -8.61
N PHE A 19 -2.80 16.59 -9.61
CA PHE A 19 -3.17 15.20 -9.38
C PHE A 19 -2.05 14.42 -8.68
N GLY A 20 -0.81 14.55 -9.16
CA GLY A 20 0.35 13.89 -8.54
C GLY A 20 0.57 14.33 -7.09
N MET A 21 0.41 15.63 -6.80
CA MET A 21 0.51 16.15 -5.44
C MET A 21 -0.57 15.57 -4.53
N VAL A 22 -1.85 15.58 -4.96
CA VAL A 22 -2.97 15.02 -4.19
C VAL A 22 -2.79 13.51 -4.03
N TYR A 23 -2.47 12.81 -5.11
CA TYR A 23 -2.30 11.36 -5.10
C TYR A 23 -1.19 10.90 -4.14
N VAL A 24 -0.05 11.60 -4.12
CA VAL A 24 1.06 11.21 -3.26
C VAL A 24 0.94 11.84 -1.88
N ALA A 25 0.87 13.17 -1.78
CA ALA A 25 0.98 13.86 -0.50
C ALA A 25 -0.23 13.62 0.41
N LEU A 26 -1.46 13.69 -0.14
CA LEU A 26 -2.66 13.45 0.65
C LEU A 26 -2.72 12.00 1.13
N MET A 27 -2.51 11.04 0.25
CA MET A 27 -2.59 9.62 0.63
C MET A 27 -1.49 9.22 1.62
N MET A 28 -0.27 9.72 1.43
CA MET A 28 0.83 9.47 2.37
C MET A 28 0.64 10.16 3.72
N SER A 29 -0.13 11.27 3.79
CA SER A 29 -0.43 11.93 5.07
C SER A 29 -1.18 11.03 6.06
N PHE A 30 -1.89 10.02 5.58
CA PHE A 30 -2.57 9.03 6.42
C PHE A 30 -1.63 8.16 7.25
N ILE A 31 -0.34 8.02 6.85
CA ILE A 31 0.68 7.40 7.70
C ILE A 31 0.86 8.22 8.98
N PHE A 32 0.97 9.54 8.84
CA PHE A 32 1.08 10.45 9.98
C PHE A 32 -0.19 10.43 10.83
N GLN A 33 -1.37 10.48 10.19
CA GLN A 33 -2.66 10.44 10.91
C GLN A 33 -2.82 9.13 11.70
N THR A 34 -2.43 7.98 11.10
CA THR A 34 -2.40 6.70 11.83
C THR A 34 -1.42 6.75 13.00
N ARG A 35 -0.24 7.39 12.81
CA ARG A 35 0.80 7.46 13.85
C ARG A 35 0.39 8.27 15.07
N ILE A 36 -0.43 9.31 14.90
CA ILE A 36 -0.92 10.17 16.01
C ILE A 36 -2.24 9.70 16.62
N SER A 37 -2.89 8.65 16.08
CA SER A 37 -4.10 8.06 16.65
C SER A 37 -3.78 7.23 17.91
N ASN A 38 -4.82 6.79 18.62
CA ASN A 38 -4.65 5.86 19.75
C ASN A 38 -3.93 4.60 19.28
N ASP A 39 -3.02 4.09 20.11
CA ASP A 39 -2.11 2.99 19.78
C ASP A 39 -1.32 3.19 18.45
N GLY A 40 -1.27 4.43 17.94
CA GLY A 40 -0.70 4.77 16.64
C GLY A 40 0.77 4.42 16.48
N ALA A 41 1.52 4.33 17.60
CA ALA A 41 2.90 3.86 17.61
C ALA A 41 3.05 2.43 17.07
N TYR A 42 2.02 1.62 17.25
CA TYR A 42 1.96 0.22 16.84
C TYR A 42 1.08 0.02 15.61
N THR A 43 -0.08 0.67 15.52
CA THR A 43 -0.99 0.51 14.38
C THR A 43 -0.42 1.02 13.06
N VAL A 44 0.48 2.00 13.08
CA VAL A 44 1.16 2.51 11.87
C VAL A 44 1.96 1.42 11.15
N TRP A 45 2.50 0.46 11.87
CA TRP A 45 3.27 -0.64 11.28
C TRP A 45 2.41 -1.59 10.45
N LEU A 46 1.10 -1.65 10.72
CA LEU A 46 0.17 -2.46 9.94
C LEU A 46 0.08 -2.00 8.48
N ILE A 47 0.35 -0.72 8.19
CA ILE A 47 0.44 -0.19 6.82
C ILE A 47 1.56 -0.91 6.06
N PHE A 48 2.75 -0.97 6.67
CA PHE A 48 3.93 -1.58 6.04
C PHE A 48 3.84 -3.11 6.01
N ILE A 49 3.34 -3.72 7.09
CA ILE A 49 3.10 -5.17 7.16
C ILE A 49 2.12 -5.59 6.07
N SER A 50 1.03 -4.86 5.88
CA SER A 50 0.03 -5.19 4.86
C SER A 50 0.59 -5.05 3.45
N ALA A 51 1.31 -3.95 3.14
CA ALA A 51 1.85 -3.71 1.82
C ALA A 51 3.03 -4.64 1.51
N TRP A 52 4.13 -4.50 2.24
CA TRP A 52 5.36 -5.25 1.97
C TRP A 52 5.25 -6.73 2.34
N GLY A 53 4.48 -7.06 3.39
CA GLY A 53 4.18 -8.45 3.75
C GLY A 53 3.39 -9.14 2.65
N CYS A 54 2.38 -8.47 2.10
CA CYS A 54 1.61 -8.98 0.96
C CYS A 54 2.50 -9.19 -0.26
N ASP A 55 3.32 -8.21 -0.65
CA ASP A 55 4.20 -8.28 -1.82
C ASP A 55 5.22 -9.43 -1.67
N THR A 56 5.80 -9.59 -0.49
CA THR A 56 6.76 -10.65 -0.21
C THR A 56 6.12 -12.03 -0.28
N CYS A 57 4.97 -12.23 0.39
CA CYS A 57 4.25 -13.50 0.37
C CYS A 57 3.70 -13.80 -1.03
N ALA A 58 3.19 -12.80 -1.73
CA ALA A 58 2.71 -12.95 -3.11
C ALA A 58 3.83 -13.38 -4.07
N TYR A 59 5.03 -12.81 -3.91
CA TYR A 59 6.19 -13.22 -4.68
C TYR A 59 6.60 -14.65 -4.39
N LEU A 60 6.69 -15.04 -3.12
CA LEU A 60 7.09 -16.40 -2.72
C LEU A 60 6.10 -17.46 -3.20
N VAL A 61 4.80 -17.24 -2.95
CA VAL A 61 3.74 -18.17 -3.38
C VAL A 61 3.63 -18.18 -4.90
N GLY A 62 3.65 -17.01 -5.54
CA GLY A 62 3.58 -16.90 -7.00
C GLY A 62 4.76 -17.57 -7.70
N ARG A 63 5.95 -17.56 -7.09
CA ARG A 63 7.12 -18.28 -7.60
C ARG A 63 7.02 -19.79 -7.41
N ALA A 64 6.44 -20.24 -6.29
CA ALA A 64 6.34 -21.67 -5.96
C ALA A 64 5.22 -22.38 -6.74
N ILE A 65 4.04 -21.78 -6.84
CA ILE A 65 2.85 -22.43 -7.39
C ILE A 65 2.06 -21.59 -8.42
N GLY A 66 2.55 -20.39 -8.79
CA GLY A 66 1.86 -19.47 -9.70
C GLY A 66 1.77 -20.01 -11.12
N LYS A 67 0.56 -20.30 -11.57
CA LYS A 67 0.25 -20.81 -12.92
C LYS A 67 -0.54 -19.78 -13.74
N HIS A 68 -1.49 -19.10 -13.11
CA HIS A 68 -2.42 -18.20 -13.80
C HIS A 68 -1.97 -16.75 -13.66
N LYS A 69 -1.70 -16.08 -14.78
CA LYS A 69 -1.29 -14.68 -14.80
C LYS A 69 -2.47 -13.78 -14.44
N MET A 70 -2.27 -12.86 -13.48
CA MET A 70 -3.31 -11.93 -13.02
C MET A 70 -3.49 -10.76 -14.00
N THR A 71 -2.40 -10.13 -14.41
CA THR A 71 -2.40 -8.94 -15.29
C THR A 71 -1.26 -9.02 -16.30
N PRO A 72 -1.41 -9.78 -17.42
CA PRO A 72 -0.34 -10.03 -18.37
C PRO A 72 0.28 -8.76 -18.99
N VAL A 73 -0.56 -7.74 -19.21
CA VAL A 73 -0.14 -6.47 -19.84
C VAL A 73 0.57 -5.53 -18.85
N LEU A 74 0.01 -5.37 -17.64
CA LEU A 74 0.55 -4.41 -16.65
C LEU A 74 1.73 -4.99 -15.88
N SER A 75 1.59 -6.20 -15.37
CA SER A 75 2.58 -6.88 -14.54
C SER A 75 2.62 -8.38 -14.86
N PRO A 76 3.40 -8.81 -15.87
CA PRO A 76 3.42 -10.20 -16.35
C PRO A 76 3.97 -11.20 -15.32
N LYS A 77 4.59 -10.73 -14.25
CA LYS A 77 5.13 -11.59 -13.18
C LYS A 77 4.11 -11.93 -12.11
N LYS A 78 3.01 -11.16 -11.98
CA LYS A 78 1.97 -11.41 -10.96
C LYS A 78 1.06 -12.56 -11.36
N SER A 79 0.79 -13.46 -10.40
CA SER A 79 -0.12 -14.60 -10.54
C SER A 79 -1.30 -14.50 -9.56
N ILE A 80 -2.41 -15.13 -9.90
CA ILE A 80 -3.61 -15.18 -9.04
C ILE A 80 -3.30 -15.93 -7.74
N GLU A 81 -2.58 -17.05 -7.83
CA GLU A 81 -2.16 -17.85 -6.67
C GLU A 81 -1.25 -17.02 -5.75
N GLY A 82 -0.35 -16.23 -6.36
CA GLY A 82 0.48 -15.30 -5.62
C GLY A 82 -0.35 -14.24 -4.91
N ALA A 83 -1.36 -13.66 -5.57
CA ALA A 83 -2.24 -12.67 -4.97
C ALA A 83 -2.99 -13.23 -3.74
N VAL A 84 -3.58 -14.42 -3.86
CA VAL A 84 -4.25 -15.10 -2.73
C VAL A 84 -3.25 -15.39 -1.61
N GLY A 85 -2.07 -15.92 -1.96
CA GLY A 85 -1.00 -16.18 -0.99
C GLY A 85 -0.49 -14.92 -0.29
N GLY A 86 -0.46 -13.79 -0.99
CA GLY A 86 -0.11 -12.48 -0.44
C GLY A 86 -1.11 -12.00 0.62
N ILE A 87 -2.42 -12.10 0.33
CA ILE A 87 -3.49 -11.71 1.27
C ILE A 87 -3.45 -12.61 2.52
N ILE A 88 -3.36 -13.92 2.35
CA ILE A 88 -3.28 -14.85 3.47
C ILE A 88 -2.00 -14.62 4.28
N GLY A 89 -0.87 -14.42 3.61
CA GLY A 89 0.40 -14.15 4.25
C GLY A 89 0.40 -12.86 5.07
N SER A 90 -0.12 -11.77 4.51
CA SER A 90 -0.24 -10.49 5.25
C SER A 90 -1.20 -10.59 6.44
N ALA A 91 -2.30 -11.36 6.31
CA ALA A 91 -3.19 -11.65 7.43
C ALA A 91 -2.48 -12.41 8.56
N LEU A 92 -1.71 -13.45 8.22
CA LEU A 92 -0.96 -14.24 9.21
C LEU A 92 0.14 -13.42 9.90
N ILE A 93 0.87 -12.59 9.14
CA ILE A 93 1.88 -11.69 9.71
C ILE A 93 1.20 -10.66 10.63
N GLY A 94 0.05 -10.12 10.21
CA GLY A 94 -0.77 -9.22 11.03
C GLY A 94 -1.24 -9.88 12.33
N ALA A 95 -1.75 -11.12 12.26
CA ALA A 95 -2.15 -11.90 13.43
C ALA A 95 -0.99 -12.12 14.41
N LEU A 96 0.17 -12.51 13.89
CA LEU A 96 1.39 -12.68 14.67
C LEU A 96 1.81 -11.36 15.33
N TYR A 97 1.80 -10.26 14.58
CA TYR A 97 2.08 -8.92 15.10
C TYR A 97 1.13 -8.55 16.24
N GLY A 98 -0.19 -8.71 16.04
CA GLY A 98 -1.20 -8.44 17.06
C GLY A 98 -1.07 -9.31 18.31
N THR A 99 -0.57 -10.54 18.17
CA THR A 99 -0.28 -11.43 19.31
C THR A 99 0.92 -10.95 20.10
N ILE A 100 2.01 -10.56 19.41
CA ILE A 100 3.26 -10.10 20.04
C ILE A 100 3.03 -8.77 20.79
N PHE A 101 2.33 -7.83 20.16
CA PHE A 101 2.10 -6.49 20.71
C PHE A 101 0.74 -6.34 21.42
N LYS A 102 0.16 -7.45 21.87
CA LYS A 102 -1.15 -7.48 22.55
C LYS A 102 -1.28 -6.44 23.68
N THR A 103 -0.23 -6.26 24.47
CA THR A 103 -0.21 -5.33 25.62
C THR A 103 -0.17 -3.85 25.21
N ASN A 104 0.21 -3.56 23.96
CA ASN A 104 0.37 -2.21 23.43
C ASN A 104 -0.78 -1.80 22.49
N LEU A 105 -1.58 -2.76 22.08
CA LEU A 105 -2.76 -2.58 21.24
C LEU A 105 -4.02 -2.67 22.11
N THR A 106 -4.17 -1.66 22.99
CA THR A 106 -5.17 -1.66 24.07
C THR A 106 -6.59 -1.35 23.59
N GLU A 107 -6.69 -0.70 22.44
CA GLU A 107 -7.97 -0.32 21.82
C GLU A 107 -8.68 -1.49 21.11
N PHE A 108 -8.03 -2.65 21.01
CA PHE A 108 -8.62 -3.83 20.36
C PHE A 108 -8.91 -4.94 21.38
N SER A 109 -10.15 -5.40 21.44
CA SER A 109 -10.56 -6.52 22.32
C SER A 109 -9.79 -7.82 22.00
N ASN A 110 -9.51 -8.06 20.72
CA ASN A 110 -8.67 -9.18 20.27
C ASN A 110 -7.65 -8.72 19.21
N PRO A 111 -6.48 -8.17 19.62
CA PRO A 111 -5.49 -7.62 18.71
C PRO A 111 -5.05 -8.56 17.59
N ALA A 112 -4.95 -9.86 17.85
CA ALA A 112 -4.56 -10.84 16.84
C ALA A 112 -5.56 -10.91 15.68
N VAL A 113 -6.86 -10.96 15.99
CA VAL A 113 -7.92 -11.04 14.98
C VAL A 113 -8.05 -9.73 14.23
N PHE A 114 -8.04 -8.60 14.94
CA PHE A 114 -8.15 -7.29 14.30
C PHE A 114 -6.96 -6.99 13.39
N CYS A 115 -5.73 -7.28 13.83
CA CYS A 115 -4.55 -7.12 13.00
C CYS A 115 -4.52 -8.08 11.79
N ALA A 116 -5.10 -9.29 11.92
CA ALA A 116 -5.26 -10.21 10.79
C ALA A 116 -6.22 -9.64 9.73
N ILE A 117 -7.37 -9.09 10.16
CA ILE A 117 -8.35 -8.46 9.28
C ILE A 117 -7.72 -7.25 8.56
N ILE A 118 -7.04 -6.38 9.32
CA ILE A 118 -6.33 -5.21 8.78
C ILE A 118 -5.26 -5.66 7.78
N GLY A 119 -4.48 -6.70 8.10
CA GLY A 119 -3.48 -7.29 7.22
C GLY A 119 -4.07 -7.82 5.92
N ALA A 120 -5.18 -8.56 5.99
CA ALA A 120 -5.87 -9.08 4.82
C ALA A 120 -6.41 -7.97 3.91
N CYS A 121 -7.17 -7.03 4.49
CA CYS A 121 -7.76 -5.92 3.74
C CYS A 121 -6.69 -4.99 3.15
N GLY A 122 -5.66 -4.67 3.95
CA GLY A 122 -4.54 -3.86 3.50
C GLY A 122 -3.73 -4.56 2.39
N GLY A 123 -3.49 -5.86 2.51
CA GLY A 123 -2.84 -6.66 1.48
C GLY A 123 -3.64 -6.72 0.18
N PHE A 124 -4.96 -6.84 0.27
CA PHE A 124 -5.82 -6.77 -0.92
C PHE A 124 -5.71 -5.43 -1.63
N ILE A 125 -5.82 -4.30 -0.91
CA ILE A 125 -5.77 -2.97 -1.52
C ILE A 125 -4.36 -2.58 -1.98
N SER A 126 -3.31 -3.10 -1.34
CA SER A 126 -1.91 -2.85 -1.75
C SER A 126 -1.64 -3.30 -3.18
N MET A 127 -2.26 -4.41 -3.60
CA MET A 127 -2.16 -4.90 -4.98
C MET A 127 -2.74 -3.94 -6.01
N PHE A 128 -3.84 -3.24 -5.66
CA PHE A 128 -4.40 -2.19 -6.53
C PHE A 128 -3.50 -0.98 -6.60
N GLY A 129 -2.84 -0.61 -5.49
CA GLY A 129 -1.85 0.47 -5.45
C GLY A 129 -0.70 0.22 -6.43
N ASP A 130 -0.06 -0.94 -6.33
CA ASP A 130 1.03 -1.33 -7.23
C ASP A 130 0.58 -1.48 -8.69
N LEU A 131 -0.62 -2.03 -8.94
CA LEU A 131 -1.16 -2.11 -10.30
C LEU A 131 -1.47 -0.72 -10.89
N SER A 132 -2.00 0.21 -10.08
CA SER A 132 -2.26 1.59 -10.50
C SER A 132 -0.96 2.32 -10.85
N ALA A 133 0.06 2.21 -10.01
CA ALA A 133 1.38 2.76 -10.28
C ALA A 133 2.01 2.13 -11.53
N SER A 134 1.84 0.81 -11.71
CA SER A 134 2.30 0.11 -12.90
C SER A 134 1.58 0.61 -14.16
N ALA A 135 0.27 0.87 -14.10
CA ALA A 135 -0.50 1.43 -15.22
C ALA A 135 0.01 2.81 -15.63
N ILE A 136 0.25 3.70 -14.65
CA ILE A 136 0.82 5.03 -14.88
C ILE A 136 2.19 4.90 -15.55
N LYS A 137 3.07 4.04 -15.02
CA LYS A 137 4.41 3.81 -15.60
C LYS A 137 4.33 3.36 -17.06
N ARG A 138 3.42 2.43 -17.40
CA ARG A 138 3.25 1.95 -18.78
C ARG A 138 2.70 3.02 -19.71
N GLN A 139 1.77 3.86 -19.24
CA GLN A 139 1.24 4.97 -20.03
C GLN A 139 2.34 5.96 -20.44
N TYR A 140 3.31 6.21 -19.57
CA TYR A 140 4.46 7.09 -19.84
C TYR A 140 5.69 6.35 -20.41
N GLN A 141 5.55 5.06 -20.77
CA GLN A 141 6.62 4.22 -21.33
C GLN A 141 7.88 4.15 -20.45
N ILE A 142 7.71 4.32 -19.14
CA ILE A 142 8.76 4.14 -18.14
C ILE A 142 8.57 2.81 -17.41
N LYS A 143 9.66 2.30 -16.84
CA LYS A 143 9.64 1.09 -16.03
C LYS A 143 9.60 1.42 -14.55
N ASP A 144 10.38 2.37 -14.13
CA ASP A 144 10.55 2.81 -12.75
C ASP A 144 10.41 4.34 -12.70
N TYR A 145 9.94 4.88 -11.58
CA TYR A 145 9.79 6.34 -11.39
C TYR A 145 11.13 7.07 -11.20
N GLY A 146 12.21 6.33 -10.97
CA GLY A 146 13.53 6.90 -10.80
C GLY A 146 14.61 5.83 -10.63
N ASN A 147 15.86 6.25 -10.50
CA ASN A 147 17.03 5.36 -10.37
C ASN A 147 17.84 5.66 -9.09
N LEU A 148 17.17 6.14 -8.03
CA LEU A 148 17.85 6.55 -6.80
C LEU A 148 18.52 5.36 -6.09
N ILE A 149 17.87 4.19 -6.14
CA ILE A 149 18.41 2.96 -5.54
C ILE A 149 18.87 2.04 -6.68
N PRO A 150 20.19 1.83 -6.84
CA PRO A 150 20.71 0.98 -7.91
C PRO A 150 20.07 -0.42 -7.90
N GLY A 151 19.52 -0.83 -9.04
CA GLY A 151 18.84 -2.12 -9.19
C GLY A 151 17.43 -2.22 -8.59
N HIS A 152 16.93 -1.17 -7.89
CA HIS A 152 15.64 -1.19 -7.19
C HIS A 152 14.68 -0.05 -7.58
N GLY A 153 15.06 0.85 -8.49
CA GLY A 153 14.22 1.96 -8.94
C GLY A 153 14.25 3.19 -8.02
N GLY A 154 13.22 3.99 -8.08
CA GLY A 154 13.06 5.20 -7.26
C GLY A 154 12.38 4.96 -5.91
N ILE A 155 12.32 6.00 -5.08
CA ILE A 155 11.60 5.98 -3.80
C ILE A 155 10.12 5.67 -4.03
N MET A 156 9.50 6.30 -5.03
CA MET A 156 8.08 6.11 -5.34
C MET A 156 7.75 4.65 -5.67
N ASP A 157 8.68 3.91 -6.30
CA ASP A 157 8.51 2.49 -6.60
C ASP A 157 8.51 1.58 -5.35
N ARG A 158 8.90 2.11 -4.20
CA ARG A 158 8.87 1.42 -2.90
C ARG A 158 7.60 1.70 -2.10
N PHE A 159 6.94 2.80 -2.42
CA PHE A 159 5.77 3.29 -1.69
C PHE A 159 4.48 3.25 -2.51
N ASP A 160 4.52 2.75 -3.74
CA ASP A 160 3.38 2.71 -4.64
C ASP A 160 2.18 1.90 -4.09
N SER A 161 2.44 0.77 -3.47
CA SER A 161 1.42 -0.02 -2.76
C SER A 161 0.93 0.67 -1.48
N ILE A 162 1.81 1.42 -0.79
CA ILE A 162 1.50 2.10 0.48
C ILE A 162 0.54 3.26 0.29
N ILE A 163 0.57 3.94 -0.87
CA ILE A 163 -0.31 5.06 -1.18
C ILE A 163 -1.78 4.70 -0.99
N PHE A 164 -2.21 3.53 -1.45
CA PHE A 164 -3.59 3.05 -1.25
C PHE A 164 -3.80 2.40 0.11
N THR A 165 -2.78 1.75 0.64
CA THR A 165 -2.87 1.01 1.90
C THR A 165 -3.00 1.96 3.09
N ALA A 166 -2.27 3.09 3.10
CA ALA A 166 -2.26 4.02 4.22
C ALA A 166 -3.66 4.58 4.57
N PRO A 167 -4.43 5.18 3.63
CA PRO A 167 -5.77 5.70 3.95
C PRO A 167 -6.75 4.59 4.34
N LEU A 168 -6.68 3.41 3.69
CA LEU A 168 -7.54 2.29 4.04
C LEU A 168 -7.30 1.84 5.49
N ILE A 169 -6.04 1.66 5.88
CA ILE A 169 -5.71 1.19 7.23
C ILE A 169 -6.08 2.22 8.27
N TYR A 170 -5.87 3.51 8.01
CA TYR A 170 -6.36 4.56 8.90
C TYR A 170 -7.87 4.45 9.16
N ILE A 171 -8.65 4.28 8.09
CA ILE A 171 -10.09 4.12 8.18
C ILE A 171 -10.44 2.84 8.94
N LEU A 172 -9.83 1.71 8.59
CA LEU A 172 -10.09 0.42 9.25
C LEU A 172 -9.74 0.45 10.74
N VAL A 173 -8.56 0.97 11.10
CA VAL A 173 -8.15 1.12 12.51
C VAL A 173 -9.16 1.96 13.26
N THR A 174 -9.53 3.13 12.72
CA THR A 174 -10.48 4.04 13.35
C THR A 174 -11.88 3.41 13.53
N LEU A 175 -12.35 2.64 12.54
CA LEU A 175 -13.64 1.95 12.61
C LEU A 175 -13.60 0.80 13.59
N LEU A 176 -12.56 -0.03 13.55
CA LEU A 176 -12.42 -1.20 14.38
C LEU A 176 -12.22 -0.84 15.87
N GLN A 177 -11.52 0.26 16.15
CA GLN A 177 -11.39 0.79 17.53
C GLN A 177 -12.72 1.30 18.10
N ARG A 178 -13.70 1.68 17.26
CA ARG A 178 -15.02 2.12 17.71
C ARG A 178 -15.97 0.96 18.05
N ILE A 179 -15.71 -0.23 17.53
CA ILE A 179 -16.57 -1.42 17.68
C ILE A 179 -15.92 -2.49 18.53
N ALA A 180 -14.66 -2.29 18.96
CA ALA A 180 -13.90 -3.19 19.82
C ALA A 180 -14.18 -2.93 21.30
#